data_7899c194d228db2fb07967dc475765ea
#
_entry.id   7899c194d228db2fb07967dc475765ea
#
_cell.length_a   1.000
_cell.length_b   1.000
_cell.length_c   1.000
_cell.angle_alpha   90.00
_cell.angle_beta   90.00
_cell.angle_gamma   90.00
#
_symmetry.space_group_name_H-M   'P 1'
#
loop_
_entity.id
_entity.type
_entity.pdbx_description
1 polymer ?
#
loop_
_entity_poly.entity_id
_entity_poly.type
_entity_poly.pdbx_seq_one_letter_code
_entity_poly.pdbx_strand_id
1 'polypeptide(L)'
;MDENKRKALDAALAQIDKQFGKGSVMRMDDTQVVEGIQAVSTGSLGLDIALGIGGLPKGRVIEIYGPESSGKTSLSLSTVAQLQKMGGTAAFIDAEHALDIQYAAKLGVNIEDLLVSQPDTGEQALEIADMLVRSGSVDIVVIDSVAALTPRAEIEGDMGDSHMGLQARLMSQALRKLTSNIKKTNTMVIFINQLRMKIGVMFGNPETTTGGNALKFYASVRLDIRRIGAIKKGDEVIGAETRVKVIKNKVAPPFRKAEFDVLYGEGISLEGEIIDQGVILDIVEKSGSWYSYKGEKIGQGKDNARICLLYTSPSPRD
;
A
#
# COMPACT_ATOMS: atom_id res chain seq x y z
N MET A 1 15.78 -29.75 -28.37
CA MET A 1 14.88 -29.08 -29.36
C MET A 1 15.50 -29.31 -30.73
N ASP A 2 14.72 -29.71 -31.71
CA ASP A 2 15.16 -29.95 -33.10
C ASP A 2 15.78 -28.66 -33.68
N GLU A 3 16.90 -28.80 -34.41
CA GLU A 3 17.68 -27.67 -34.95
C GLU A 3 16.85 -26.80 -35.91
N ASN A 4 15.97 -27.42 -36.69
CA ASN A 4 15.04 -26.71 -37.57
C ASN A 4 14.02 -25.87 -36.79
N LYS A 5 13.50 -26.38 -35.67
CA LYS A 5 12.59 -25.62 -34.76
C LYS A 5 13.33 -24.45 -34.09
N ARG A 6 14.60 -24.62 -33.76
CA ARG A 6 15.42 -23.55 -33.17
C ARG A 6 15.63 -22.41 -34.16
N LYS A 7 16.04 -22.70 -35.40
CA LYS A 7 16.20 -21.69 -36.46
C LYS A 7 14.88 -20.93 -36.76
N ALA A 8 13.76 -21.66 -36.81
CA ALA A 8 12.46 -21.04 -37.02
C ALA A 8 12.05 -20.12 -35.87
N LEU A 9 12.34 -20.50 -34.62
CA LEU A 9 12.08 -19.68 -33.45
C LEU A 9 12.94 -18.41 -33.46
N ASP A 10 14.24 -18.53 -33.73
CA ASP A 10 15.17 -17.42 -33.79
C ASP A 10 14.78 -16.41 -34.89
N ALA A 11 14.35 -16.91 -36.05
CA ALA A 11 13.77 -16.04 -37.12
C ALA A 11 12.49 -15.31 -36.69
N ALA A 12 11.58 -16.01 -35.97
CA ALA A 12 10.36 -15.40 -35.47
C ALA A 12 10.66 -14.33 -34.42
N LEU A 13 11.60 -14.57 -33.50
CA LEU A 13 12.05 -13.61 -32.49
C LEU A 13 12.65 -12.38 -33.14
N ALA A 14 13.53 -12.57 -34.16
CA ALA A 14 14.11 -11.43 -34.89
C ALA A 14 13.04 -10.60 -35.64
N GLN A 15 12.00 -11.23 -36.17
CA GLN A 15 10.90 -10.53 -36.81
C GLN A 15 10.05 -9.75 -35.79
N ILE A 16 9.78 -10.32 -34.62
CA ILE A 16 9.07 -9.66 -33.51
C ILE A 16 9.85 -8.44 -33.03
N ASP A 17 11.17 -8.59 -32.81
CA ASP A 17 12.02 -7.48 -32.37
C ASP A 17 12.06 -6.34 -33.40
N LYS A 18 12.04 -6.66 -34.69
CA LYS A 18 11.99 -5.66 -35.76
C LYS A 18 10.65 -4.93 -35.83
N GLN A 19 9.54 -5.64 -35.58
CA GLN A 19 8.19 -5.08 -35.72
C GLN A 19 7.71 -4.37 -34.45
N PHE A 20 8.05 -4.87 -33.27
CA PHE A 20 7.51 -4.40 -31.99
C PHE A 20 8.57 -3.79 -31.06
N GLY A 21 9.83 -3.82 -31.45
CA GLY A 21 10.99 -3.34 -30.68
C GLY A 21 11.70 -4.45 -29.90
N LYS A 22 13.00 -4.23 -29.65
CA LYS A 22 13.83 -5.16 -28.86
C LYS A 22 13.26 -5.38 -27.46
N GLY A 23 13.23 -6.63 -27.03
CA GLY A 23 12.71 -7.00 -25.70
C GLY A 23 11.20 -7.23 -25.65
N SER A 24 10.51 -7.24 -26.81
CA SER A 24 9.07 -7.60 -26.88
C SER A 24 8.81 -9.05 -26.49
N VAL A 25 9.79 -9.94 -26.72
CA VAL A 25 9.83 -11.32 -26.22
C VAL A 25 11.20 -11.56 -25.60
N MET A 26 11.21 -12.03 -24.35
CA MET A 26 12.44 -12.30 -23.60
C MET A 26 12.46 -13.75 -23.11
N ARG A 27 13.65 -14.36 -23.05
CA ARG A 27 13.82 -15.64 -22.36
C ARG A 27 14.00 -15.37 -20.87
N MET A 28 13.39 -16.19 -20.02
CA MET A 28 13.45 -16.02 -18.56
C MET A 28 14.83 -16.36 -17.96
N ASP A 29 15.73 -16.95 -18.74
CA ASP A 29 17.11 -17.27 -18.40
C ASP A 29 18.10 -16.12 -18.74
N ASP A 30 17.67 -15.09 -19.44
CA ASP A 30 18.48 -13.90 -19.67
C ASP A 30 18.64 -13.13 -18.35
N THR A 31 19.86 -13.13 -17.83
CA THR A 31 20.24 -12.48 -16.55
C THR A 31 19.96 -10.96 -16.49
N GLN A 32 19.67 -10.34 -17.61
CA GLN A 32 19.23 -8.92 -17.69
C GLN A 32 17.77 -8.69 -17.29
N VAL A 33 16.98 -9.74 -17.06
CA VAL A 33 15.52 -9.66 -16.79
C VAL A 33 15.22 -9.68 -15.29
N VAL A 34 16.16 -10.02 -14.44
CA VAL A 34 15.98 -10.11 -12.99
C VAL A 34 16.59 -8.91 -12.27
N GLU A 35 16.25 -7.70 -12.69
CA GLU A 35 16.25 -6.62 -11.71
C GLU A 35 15.18 -6.93 -10.67
N GLY A 36 15.61 -7.15 -9.42
CA GLY A 36 14.71 -7.47 -8.32
C GLY A 36 13.63 -6.40 -8.21
N ILE A 37 12.39 -6.79 -7.93
CA ILE A 37 11.28 -5.85 -7.73
C ILE A 37 11.68 -4.92 -6.58
N GLN A 38 11.81 -3.63 -6.86
CA GLN A 38 12.06 -2.62 -5.85
C GLN A 38 10.83 -2.50 -4.94
N ALA A 39 11.06 -2.41 -3.65
CA ALA A 39 10.02 -2.25 -2.64
C ALA A 39 10.23 -0.97 -1.83
N VAL A 40 9.12 -0.42 -1.35
CA VAL A 40 9.09 0.70 -0.41
C VAL A 40 8.53 0.19 0.90
N SER A 41 9.24 0.41 2.00
CA SER A 41 8.77 0.05 3.34
C SER A 41 7.40 0.68 3.62
N THR A 42 6.56 -0.04 4.31
CA THR A 42 5.26 0.46 4.80
C THR A 42 5.40 1.29 6.08
N GLY A 43 6.59 1.27 6.70
CA GLY A 43 6.83 1.78 8.04
C GLY A 43 6.51 0.77 9.15
N SER A 44 5.95 -0.39 8.82
CA SER A 44 5.72 -1.52 9.72
C SER A 44 6.66 -2.66 9.36
N LEU A 45 7.55 -3.02 10.29
CA LEU A 45 8.51 -4.12 10.11
C LEU A 45 7.79 -5.46 9.87
N GLY A 46 6.75 -5.72 10.66
CA GLY A 46 5.97 -6.96 10.54
C GLY A 46 5.24 -7.07 9.20
N LEU A 47 4.69 -5.96 8.69
CA LEU A 47 4.03 -5.95 7.39
C LEU A 47 5.04 -6.09 6.24
N ASP A 48 6.19 -5.45 6.32
CA ASP A 48 7.25 -5.56 5.32
C ASP A 48 7.77 -7.01 5.21
N ILE A 49 7.92 -7.71 6.34
CA ILE A 49 8.23 -9.15 6.40
C ILE A 49 7.08 -9.97 5.80
N ALA A 50 5.82 -9.65 6.13
CA ALA A 50 4.65 -10.37 5.62
C ALA A 50 4.48 -10.22 4.10
N LEU A 51 4.88 -9.07 3.53
CA LEU A 51 4.90 -8.81 2.09
C LEU A 51 5.99 -9.61 1.35
N GLY A 52 7.04 -10.06 2.05
CA GLY A 52 8.05 -10.99 1.54
C GLY A 52 9.13 -10.39 0.66
N ILE A 53 9.06 -9.10 0.35
CA ILE A 53 10.04 -8.34 -0.44
C ILE A 53 10.54 -7.08 0.29
N GLY A 54 10.21 -6.95 1.58
CA GLY A 54 10.62 -5.80 2.40
C GLY A 54 9.78 -4.55 2.22
N GLY A 55 8.54 -4.67 1.73
CA GLY A 55 7.61 -3.55 1.56
C GLY A 55 6.65 -3.71 0.39
N LEU A 56 6.03 -2.61 -0.03
CA LEU A 56 5.14 -2.56 -1.19
C LEU A 56 5.91 -2.44 -2.51
N PRO A 57 5.54 -3.22 -3.55
CA PRO A 57 6.27 -3.25 -4.80
C PRO A 57 6.10 -1.97 -5.63
N LYS A 58 7.21 -1.38 -6.11
CA LYS A 58 7.17 -0.31 -7.12
C LYS A 58 6.69 -0.86 -8.47
N GLY A 59 6.15 0.01 -9.31
CA GLY A 59 5.64 -0.37 -10.62
C GLY A 59 4.39 -1.25 -10.58
N ARG A 60 3.61 -1.19 -9.50
CA ARG A 60 2.43 -2.03 -9.28
C ARG A 60 1.23 -1.24 -8.73
N VAL A 61 0.05 -1.80 -8.98
CA VAL A 61 -1.20 -1.37 -8.36
C VAL A 61 -1.38 -2.12 -7.05
N ILE A 62 -1.71 -1.38 -6.00
CA ILE A 62 -1.95 -1.87 -4.64
C ILE A 62 -3.34 -1.43 -4.21
N GLU A 63 -4.08 -2.29 -3.56
CA GLU A 63 -5.35 -1.95 -2.90
C GLU A 63 -5.21 -2.14 -1.39
N ILE A 64 -5.50 -1.09 -0.63
CA ILE A 64 -5.62 -1.12 0.83
C ILE A 64 -7.08 -0.89 1.17
N TYR A 65 -7.73 -1.87 1.80
CA TYR A 65 -9.15 -1.78 2.10
C TYR A 65 -9.46 -2.26 3.52
N GLY A 66 -10.55 -1.76 4.07
CA GLY A 66 -11.00 -2.10 5.41
C GLY A 66 -12.16 -1.22 5.86
N PRO A 67 -12.68 -1.46 7.08
CA PRO A 67 -13.68 -0.61 7.69
C PRO A 67 -13.23 0.85 7.83
N GLU A 68 -14.16 1.71 8.12
CA GLU A 68 -13.84 3.10 8.50
C GLU A 68 -12.95 3.13 9.75
N SER A 69 -12.07 4.13 9.85
CA SER A 69 -11.13 4.31 10.97
C SER A 69 -10.22 3.11 11.25
N SER A 70 -9.97 2.27 10.26
CA SER A 70 -9.07 1.09 10.40
C SER A 70 -7.59 1.40 10.18
N GLY A 71 -7.23 2.65 9.80
CA GLY A 71 -5.85 3.07 9.55
C GLY A 71 -5.37 2.99 8.10
N LYS A 72 -6.29 2.90 7.11
CA LYS A 72 -5.94 2.85 5.67
C LYS A 72 -5.08 4.03 5.23
N THR A 73 -5.57 5.25 5.51
CA THR A 73 -4.86 6.50 5.16
C THR A 73 -3.55 6.61 5.93
N SER A 74 -3.53 6.25 7.22
CA SER A 74 -2.30 6.26 8.04
C SER A 74 -1.22 5.34 7.49
N LEU A 75 -1.58 4.12 7.06
CA LEU A 75 -0.64 3.18 6.43
C LEU A 75 -0.11 3.71 5.09
N SER A 76 -0.98 4.33 4.29
CA SER A 76 -0.59 4.93 3.00
C SER A 76 0.34 6.12 3.19
N LEU A 77 0.04 7.02 4.15
CA LEU A 77 0.90 8.16 4.49
C LEU A 77 2.23 7.71 5.09
N SER A 78 2.25 6.67 5.92
CA SER A 78 3.50 6.07 6.42
C SER A 78 4.37 5.57 5.26
N THR A 79 3.77 4.88 4.26
CA THR A 79 4.49 4.45 3.05
C THR A 79 5.03 5.64 2.26
N VAL A 80 4.25 6.72 2.11
CA VAL A 80 4.70 7.97 1.47
C VAL A 80 5.91 8.55 2.21
N ALA A 81 5.85 8.63 3.54
CA ALA A 81 6.97 9.12 4.36
C ALA A 81 8.25 8.29 4.16
N GLN A 82 8.13 6.96 4.12
CA GLN A 82 9.29 6.09 3.86
C GLN A 82 9.85 6.30 2.45
N LEU A 83 9.00 6.46 1.44
CA LEU A 83 9.44 6.76 0.08
C LEU A 83 10.18 8.10 0.00
N GLN A 84 9.65 9.15 0.62
CA GLN A 84 10.29 10.48 0.63
C GLN A 84 11.66 10.45 1.33
N LYS A 85 11.83 9.67 2.41
CA LYS A 85 13.13 9.42 3.04
C LYS A 85 14.16 8.80 2.08
N MET A 86 13.70 8.07 1.07
CA MET A 86 14.54 7.51 0.00
C MET A 86 14.77 8.49 -1.16
N GLY A 87 14.28 9.74 -1.05
CA GLY A 87 14.37 10.75 -2.10
C GLY A 87 13.30 10.62 -3.20
N GLY A 88 12.26 9.82 -2.98
CA GLY A 88 11.18 9.64 -3.96
C GLY A 88 10.11 10.72 -3.90
N THR A 89 9.45 10.96 -5.03
CA THR A 89 8.37 11.93 -5.20
C THR A 89 7.01 11.28 -5.01
N ALA A 90 6.15 11.91 -4.20
CA ALA A 90 4.82 11.42 -3.86
C ALA A 90 3.70 12.36 -4.28
N ALA A 91 2.59 11.79 -4.73
CA ALA A 91 1.35 12.50 -4.98
C ALA A 91 0.18 11.85 -4.22
N PHE A 92 -0.71 12.68 -3.69
CA PHE A 92 -1.90 12.27 -2.98
C PHE A 92 -3.14 12.89 -3.65
N ILE A 93 -4.00 12.03 -4.17
CA ILE A 93 -5.29 12.42 -4.77
C ILE A 93 -6.36 12.20 -3.71
N ASP A 94 -6.77 13.30 -3.09
CA ASP A 94 -7.75 13.35 -2.00
C ASP A 94 -9.16 13.56 -2.56
N ALA A 95 -9.79 12.47 -2.99
CA ALA A 95 -11.16 12.52 -3.52
C ALA A 95 -12.24 12.62 -2.40
N GLU A 96 -11.87 12.38 -1.15
CA GLU A 96 -12.76 12.58 0.01
C GLU A 96 -12.70 14.00 0.57
N HIS A 97 -11.73 14.81 0.13
CA HIS A 97 -11.45 16.17 0.67
C HIS A 97 -11.22 16.19 2.19
N ALA A 98 -10.58 15.15 2.71
CA ALA A 98 -10.45 14.88 4.13
C ALA A 98 -9.00 14.72 4.62
N LEU A 99 -8.00 15.01 3.77
CA LEU A 99 -6.60 14.90 4.13
C LEU A 99 -6.21 15.94 5.19
N ASP A 100 -5.85 15.46 6.37
CA ASP A 100 -5.27 16.30 7.42
C ASP A 100 -3.76 16.41 7.21
N ILE A 101 -3.33 17.60 6.76
CA ILE A 101 -1.93 17.93 6.47
C ILE A 101 -1.08 17.89 7.75
N GLN A 102 -1.63 18.32 8.90
CA GLN A 102 -0.91 18.30 10.17
C GLN A 102 -0.69 16.87 10.65
N TYR A 103 -1.70 16.02 10.47
CA TYR A 103 -1.58 14.60 10.77
C TYR A 103 -0.54 13.92 9.84
N ALA A 104 -0.56 14.21 8.54
CA ALA A 104 0.43 13.69 7.60
C ALA A 104 1.86 14.09 7.99
N ALA A 105 2.08 15.35 8.40
CA ALA A 105 3.37 15.83 8.89
C ALA A 105 3.84 15.06 10.14
N LYS A 106 2.93 14.78 11.08
CA LYS A 106 3.24 13.98 12.28
C LYS A 106 3.63 12.55 11.97
N LEU A 107 3.10 11.98 10.88
CA LEU A 107 3.49 10.66 10.38
C LEU A 107 4.84 10.67 9.63
N GLY A 108 5.51 11.82 9.55
CA GLY A 108 6.82 11.98 8.93
C GLY A 108 6.77 12.29 7.43
N VAL A 109 5.60 12.63 6.88
CA VAL A 109 5.48 13.08 5.49
C VAL A 109 6.08 14.49 5.37
N ASN A 110 7.00 14.68 4.42
CA ASN A 110 7.44 16.01 4.03
C ASN A 110 6.33 16.68 3.20
N ILE A 111 5.65 17.63 3.81
CA ILE A 111 4.49 18.30 3.23
C ILE A 111 4.87 19.24 2.10
N GLU A 112 6.06 19.84 2.16
CA GLU A 112 6.55 20.79 1.15
C GLU A 112 6.77 20.09 -0.20
N ASP A 113 7.13 18.80 -0.18
CA ASP A 113 7.38 17.99 -1.36
C ASP A 113 6.21 17.08 -1.73
N LEU A 114 5.08 17.14 -1.01
CA LEU A 114 3.90 16.34 -1.30
C LEU A 114 3.00 17.04 -2.31
N LEU A 115 2.80 16.43 -3.48
CA LEU A 115 1.81 16.89 -4.44
C LEU A 115 0.40 16.47 -3.99
N VAL A 116 -0.50 17.42 -3.78
CA VAL A 116 -1.89 17.14 -3.39
C VAL A 116 -2.85 17.64 -4.45
N SER A 117 -3.83 16.80 -4.81
CA SER A 117 -4.92 17.15 -5.72
C SER A 117 -6.26 16.76 -5.09
N GLN A 118 -7.25 17.66 -5.20
CA GLN A 118 -8.62 17.47 -4.70
C GLN A 118 -9.60 17.59 -5.88
N PRO A 119 -9.81 16.50 -6.64
CA PRO A 119 -10.65 16.51 -7.83
C PRO A 119 -12.13 16.47 -7.48
N ASP A 120 -12.97 17.09 -8.32
CA ASP A 120 -14.43 17.12 -8.15
C ASP A 120 -15.11 15.86 -8.70
N THR A 121 -14.48 15.14 -9.63
CA THR A 121 -15.06 13.96 -10.28
C THR A 121 -14.08 12.79 -10.32
N GLY A 122 -14.61 11.57 -10.41
CA GLY A 122 -13.81 10.36 -10.55
C GLY A 122 -12.98 10.33 -11.83
N GLU A 123 -13.50 10.87 -12.94
CA GLU A 123 -12.78 11.02 -14.20
C GLU A 123 -11.56 11.92 -14.03
N GLN A 124 -11.75 13.10 -13.40
CA GLN A 124 -10.67 14.05 -13.15
C GLN A 124 -9.58 13.43 -12.26
N ALA A 125 -9.96 12.76 -11.18
CA ALA A 125 -9.03 12.07 -10.29
C ALA A 125 -8.15 11.06 -11.04
N LEU A 126 -8.76 10.22 -11.86
CA LEU A 126 -8.07 9.16 -12.58
C LEU A 126 -7.26 9.67 -13.77
N GLU A 127 -7.68 10.78 -14.41
CA GLU A 127 -6.89 11.46 -15.45
C GLU A 127 -5.65 12.12 -14.85
N ILE A 128 -5.77 12.81 -13.72
CA ILE A 128 -4.64 13.39 -12.99
C ILE A 128 -3.65 12.27 -12.61
N ALA A 129 -4.15 11.15 -12.06
CA ALA A 129 -3.31 10.00 -11.75
C ALA A 129 -2.56 9.47 -12.99
N ASP A 130 -3.25 9.31 -14.12
CA ASP A 130 -2.62 8.85 -15.37
C ASP A 130 -1.56 9.83 -15.89
N MET A 131 -1.81 11.14 -15.81
CA MET A 131 -0.84 12.16 -16.21
C MET A 131 0.41 12.13 -15.31
N LEU A 132 0.24 12.03 -13.99
CA LEU A 132 1.34 11.93 -13.04
C LEU A 132 2.17 10.67 -13.27
N VAL A 133 1.51 9.51 -13.44
CA VAL A 133 2.20 8.25 -13.75
C VAL A 133 2.96 8.34 -15.09
N ARG A 134 2.35 8.88 -16.15
CA ARG A 134 3.00 9.01 -17.47
C ARG A 134 4.19 9.95 -17.48
N SER A 135 4.22 10.93 -16.59
CA SER A 135 5.38 11.83 -16.48
C SER A 135 6.67 11.12 -16.13
N GLY A 136 6.58 9.96 -15.43
CA GLY A 136 7.74 9.22 -14.93
C GLY A 136 8.50 9.94 -13.81
N SER A 137 7.96 11.06 -13.30
CA SER A 137 8.60 11.87 -12.26
C SER A 137 8.01 11.66 -10.87
N VAL A 138 7.00 10.79 -10.74
CA VAL A 138 6.33 10.47 -9.48
C VAL A 138 6.51 8.99 -9.19
N ASP A 139 7.02 8.68 -8.01
CA ASP A 139 7.28 7.30 -7.58
C ASP A 139 6.07 6.63 -6.94
N ILE A 140 5.21 7.40 -6.27
CA ILE A 140 3.98 6.92 -5.65
C ILE A 140 2.82 7.88 -5.89
N VAL A 141 1.67 7.33 -6.26
CA VAL A 141 0.38 8.04 -6.31
C VAL A 141 -0.59 7.32 -5.38
N VAL A 142 -1.11 8.01 -4.37
CA VAL A 142 -2.17 7.51 -3.48
C VAL A 142 -3.49 8.13 -3.92
N ILE A 143 -4.55 7.30 -4.02
CA ILE A 143 -5.91 7.73 -4.33
C ILE A 143 -6.80 7.37 -3.14
N ASP A 144 -7.29 8.36 -2.41
CA ASP A 144 -8.15 8.22 -1.23
C ASP A 144 -9.50 8.93 -1.47
N SER A 145 -10.59 8.21 -1.64
CA SER A 145 -10.71 6.77 -1.79
C SER A 145 -11.50 6.40 -3.06
N VAL A 146 -11.43 5.13 -3.46
CA VAL A 146 -12.23 4.62 -4.60
C VAL A 146 -13.72 4.88 -4.40
N ALA A 147 -14.21 4.85 -3.17
CA ALA A 147 -15.62 5.11 -2.84
C ALA A 147 -16.07 6.53 -3.22
N ALA A 148 -15.15 7.51 -3.18
CA ALA A 148 -15.42 8.90 -3.50
C ALA A 148 -15.23 9.25 -4.99
N LEU A 149 -14.76 8.30 -5.82
CA LEU A 149 -14.61 8.50 -7.26
C LEU A 149 -15.98 8.46 -7.95
N THR A 150 -16.75 9.54 -7.76
CA THR A 150 -18.09 9.67 -8.35
C THR A 150 -17.98 10.05 -9.82
N PRO A 151 -18.60 9.28 -10.74
CA PRO A 151 -18.64 9.63 -12.16
C PRO A 151 -19.33 10.98 -12.39
N ARG A 152 -18.83 11.77 -13.34
CA ARG A 152 -19.39 13.08 -13.68
C ARG A 152 -20.90 12.98 -14.01
N ALA A 153 -21.30 11.96 -14.77
CA ALA A 153 -22.69 11.76 -15.12
C ALA A 153 -23.61 11.50 -13.91
N GLU A 154 -23.07 11.01 -12.81
CA GLU A 154 -23.81 10.84 -11.55
C GLU A 154 -23.93 12.17 -10.79
N ILE A 155 -22.91 13.05 -10.90
CA ILE A 155 -22.93 14.38 -10.26
C ILE A 155 -23.88 15.33 -11.02
N GLU A 156 -23.90 15.24 -12.35
CA GLU A 156 -24.74 16.10 -13.23
C GLU A 156 -26.19 15.59 -13.37
N GLY A 157 -26.50 14.35 -12.93
CA GLY A 157 -27.82 13.76 -12.96
C GLY A 157 -28.73 14.28 -11.85
N ASP A 158 -30.03 14.07 -12.02
CA ASP A 158 -31.02 14.43 -11.02
C ASP A 158 -31.01 13.49 -9.81
N MET A 159 -31.41 14.02 -8.64
CA MET A 159 -31.54 13.21 -7.43
C MET A 159 -32.56 12.08 -7.62
N GLY A 160 -32.10 10.84 -7.54
CA GLY A 160 -32.92 9.65 -7.71
C GLY A 160 -32.70 8.91 -9.03
N ASP A 161 -31.89 9.46 -9.92
CA ASP A 161 -31.50 8.77 -11.15
C ASP A 161 -30.67 7.50 -10.86
N SER A 162 -30.90 6.46 -11.66
CA SER A 162 -30.18 5.20 -11.53
C SER A 162 -28.89 5.21 -12.32
N HIS A 163 -27.76 5.32 -11.63
CA HIS A 163 -26.40 5.31 -12.22
C HIS A 163 -25.65 3.98 -11.99
N MET A 164 -26.39 2.87 -11.99
CA MET A 164 -25.82 1.55 -11.70
C MET A 164 -24.63 1.21 -12.59
N GLY A 165 -23.50 0.89 -11.96
CA GLY A 165 -22.31 0.37 -12.64
C GLY A 165 -21.40 1.39 -13.32
N LEU A 166 -21.73 2.69 -13.30
CA LEU A 166 -20.88 3.73 -13.91
C LEU A 166 -19.49 3.78 -13.25
N GLN A 167 -19.41 3.79 -11.92
CA GLN A 167 -18.15 3.76 -11.20
C GLN A 167 -17.29 2.52 -11.54
N ALA A 168 -17.93 1.33 -11.63
CA ALA A 168 -17.22 0.10 -11.99
C ALA A 168 -16.68 0.14 -13.43
N ARG A 169 -17.42 0.77 -14.36
CA ARG A 169 -17.00 0.99 -15.75
C ARG A 169 -15.83 1.96 -15.82
N LEU A 170 -15.91 3.09 -15.09
CA LEU A 170 -14.86 4.10 -14.98
C LEU A 170 -13.56 3.47 -14.44
N MET A 171 -13.64 2.73 -13.34
CA MET A 171 -12.49 2.00 -12.76
C MET A 171 -11.89 1.00 -13.74
N SER A 172 -12.72 0.24 -14.46
CA SER A 172 -12.24 -0.74 -15.44
C SER A 172 -11.49 -0.08 -16.60
N GLN A 173 -11.95 1.08 -17.06
CA GLN A 173 -11.32 1.86 -18.13
C GLN A 173 -9.99 2.46 -17.65
N ALA A 174 -9.97 3.10 -16.48
CA ALA A 174 -8.80 3.72 -15.91
C ALA A 174 -7.69 2.71 -15.63
N LEU A 175 -8.00 1.59 -15.00
CA LEU A 175 -7.01 0.56 -14.66
C LEU A 175 -6.36 -0.06 -15.91
N ARG A 176 -7.10 -0.21 -17.02
CA ARG A 176 -6.51 -0.64 -18.30
C ARG A 176 -5.46 0.33 -18.83
N LYS A 177 -5.70 1.66 -18.71
CA LYS A 177 -4.74 2.69 -19.12
C LYS A 177 -3.55 2.75 -18.16
N LEU A 178 -3.82 2.87 -16.86
CA LEU A 178 -2.82 3.03 -15.81
C LEU A 178 -1.81 1.87 -15.77
N THR A 179 -2.28 0.62 -15.86
CA THR A 179 -1.43 -0.56 -15.65
C THR A 179 -0.27 -0.63 -16.63
N SER A 180 -0.47 -0.24 -17.90
CA SER A 180 0.62 -0.23 -18.89
C SER A 180 1.68 0.84 -18.59
N ASN A 181 1.26 2.00 -18.09
CA ASN A 181 2.13 3.12 -17.78
C ASN A 181 2.89 2.88 -16.45
N ILE A 182 2.19 2.42 -15.42
CA ILE A 182 2.72 2.09 -14.09
C ILE A 182 3.96 1.19 -14.19
N LYS A 183 3.90 0.14 -15.02
CA LYS A 183 5.03 -0.78 -15.20
C LYS A 183 6.22 -0.10 -15.89
N LYS A 184 5.96 0.78 -16.86
CA LYS A 184 7.03 1.47 -17.64
C LYS A 184 7.75 2.52 -16.81
N THR A 185 7.01 3.27 -15.98
CA THR A 185 7.56 4.36 -15.16
C THR A 185 8.02 3.89 -13.79
N ASN A 186 7.79 2.62 -13.44
CA ASN A 186 8.06 2.06 -12.11
C ASN A 186 7.34 2.81 -10.97
N THR A 187 6.24 3.49 -11.27
CA THR A 187 5.41 4.20 -10.29
C THR A 187 4.53 3.23 -9.52
N MET A 188 4.44 3.37 -8.20
CA MET A 188 3.48 2.66 -7.36
C MET A 188 2.16 3.41 -7.34
N VAL A 189 1.02 2.73 -7.49
CA VAL A 189 -0.30 3.36 -7.30
C VAL A 189 -1.07 2.62 -6.21
N ILE A 190 -1.40 3.34 -5.14
CA ILE A 190 -2.18 2.83 -4.00
C ILE A 190 -3.61 3.35 -4.13
N PHE A 191 -4.55 2.43 -4.20
CA PHE A 191 -5.98 2.71 -4.08
C PHE A 191 -6.45 2.36 -2.67
N ILE A 192 -6.91 3.37 -1.95
CA ILE A 192 -7.62 3.17 -0.67
C ILE A 192 -9.08 2.87 -1.01
N ASN A 193 -9.64 1.83 -0.36
CA ASN A 193 -10.99 1.39 -0.65
C ASN A 193 -11.79 1.11 0.63
N GLN A 194 -13.10 1.26 0.52
CA GLN A 194 -14.04 1.02 1.61
C GLN A 194 -14.74 -0.33 1.43
N LEU A 195 -15.12 -0.94 2.54
CA LEU A 195 -15.96 -2.13 2.54
C LEU A 195 -17.44 -1.77 2.43
N ARG A 196 -18.17 -2.60 1.71
CA ARG A 196 -19.63 -2.57 1.62
C ARG A 196 -20.16 -3.97 1.86
N MET A 197 -21.39 -4.06 2.34
CA MET A 197 -22.07 -5.33 2.55
C MET A 197 -22.97 -5.63 1.36
N LYS A 198 -22.84 -6.82 0.78
CA LYS A 198 -23.76 -7.31 -0.25
C LYS A 198 -25.08 -7.70 0.38
N ILE A 199 -26.15 -7.14 -0.12
CA ILE A 199 -27.52 -7.49 0.31
C ILE A 199 -27.86 -8.90 -0.21
N GLY A 200 -28.53 -9.72 0.62
CA GLY A 200 -29.04 -11.04 0.23
C GLY A 200 -28.01 -12.19 0.21
N VAL A 201 -26.81 -11.99 0.69
CA VAL A 201 -25.81 -13.07 0.85
C VAL A 201 -26.09 -13.82 2.16
N MET A 202 -26.74 -14.99 2.05
CA MET A 202 -27.04 -15.85 3.22
C MET A 202 -25.85 -16.74 3.62
N PHE A 203 -24.97 -17.08 2.68
CA PHE A 203 -23.80 -17.95 2.92
C PHE A 203 -22.54 -17.33 2.33
N GLY A 204 -21.40 -17.50 3.02
CA GLY A 204 -20.10 -16.96 2.63
C GLY A 204 -19.86 -15.55 3.16
N ASN A 205 -18.83 -14.88 2.61
CA ASN A 205 -18.46 -13.53 3.06
C ASN A 205 -19.27 -12.46 2.31
N PRO A 206 -20.15 -11.70 2.97
CA PRO A 206 -20.93 -10.63 2.34
C PRO A 206 -20.09 -9.38 2.04
N GLU A 207 -18.89 -9.23 2.62
CA GLU A 207 -18.06 -8.05 2.43
C GLU A 207 -17.53 -7.94 0.99
N THR A 208 -17.62 -6.76 0.43
CA THR A 208 -17.04 -6.42 -0.88
C THR A 208 -16.47 -5.01 -0.86
N THR A 209 -15.55 -4.71 -1.77
CA THR A 209 -15.01 -3.36 -1.96
C THR A 209 -15.81 -2.61 -3.03
N THR A 210 -15.79 -1.27 -2.99
CA THR A 210 -16.42 -0.39 -3.98
C THR A 210 -15.68 -0.39 -5.31
N GLY A 211 -16.26 0.21 -6.36
CA GLY A 211 -15.61 0.34 -7.68
C GLY A 211 -15.62 -0.92 -8.53
N GLY A 212 -16.42 -1.92 -8.18
CA GLY A 212 -16.57 -3.18 -8.93
C GLY A 212 -15.42 -4.17 -8.74
N ASN A 213 -15.23 -5.05 -9.73
CA ASN A 213 -14.24 -6.14 -9.60
C ASN A 213 -12.89 -5.83 -10.28
N ALA A 214 -12.78 -4.78 -11.08
CA ALA A 214 -11.57 -4.53 -11.88
C ALA A 214 -10.33 -4.39 -11.00
N LEU A 215 -10.42 -3.59 -9.93
CA LEU A 215 -9.29 -3.38 -9.02
C LEU A 215 -8.80 -4.68 -8.37
N LYS A 216 -9.70 -5.61 -8.03
CA LYS A 216 -9.35 -6.93 -7.48
C LYS A 216 -8.47 -7.76 -8.42
N PHE A 217 -8.66 -7.60 -9.74
CA PHE A 217 -7.86 -8.28 -10.76
C PHE A 217 -6.54 -7.56 -11.04
N TYR A 218 -6.57 -6.24 -11.20
CA TYR A 218 -5.41 -5.44 -11.56
C TYR A 218 -4.41 -5.28 -10.40
N ALA A 219 -4.88 -5.17 -9.16
CA ALA A 219 -4.00 -5.08 -8.00
C ALA A 219 -3.03 -6.27 -7.91
N SER A 220 -1.75 -5.98 -7.74
CA SER A 220 -0.72 -6.98 -7.46
C SER A 220 -0.67 -7.37 -5.99
N VAL A 221 -0.96 -6.42 -5.10
CA VAL A 221 -1.08 -6.61 -3.66
C VAL A 221 -2.42 -6.09 -3.20
N ARG A 222 -3.10 -6.83 -2.32
CA ARG A 222 -4.34 -6.42 -1.65
C ARG A 222 -4.21 -6.65 -0.17
N LEU A 223 -4.42 -5.59 0.61
CA LEU A 223 -4.30 -5.57 2.06
C LEU A 223 -5.67 -5.31 2.70
N ASP A 224 -6.10 -6.23 3.56
CA ASP A 224 -7.26 -6.06 4.44
C ASP A 224 -6.76 -5.56 5.80
N ILE A 225 -7.03 -4.29 6.11
CA ILE A 225 -6.60 -3.63 7.35
C ILE A 225 -7.78 -3.49 8.30
N ARG A 226 -7.58 -3.90 9.57
CA ARG A 226 -8.63 -3.89 10.59
C ARG A 226 -8.06 -3.47 11.95
N ARG A 227 -8.80 -2.62 12.63
CA ARG A 227 -8.60 -2.36 14.06
C ARG A 227 -9.08 -3.60 14.85
N ILE A 228 -8.22 -4.14 15.71
CA ILE A 228 -8.52 -5.33 16.53
C ILE A 228 -8.60 -5.01 18.03
N GLY A 229 -8.03 -3.87 18.45
CA GLY A 229 -8.03 -3.44 19.84
C GLY A 229 -7.85 -1.93 19.97
N ALA A 230 -7.97 -1.44 21.20
CA ALA A 230 -7.67 -0.06 21.56
C ALA A 230 -6.50 -0.06 22.56
N ILE A 231 -5.51 0.79 22.30
CA ILE A 231 -4.39 1.02 23.20
C ILE A 231 -4.79 2.13 24.15
N LYS A 232 -4.70 1.85 25.46
CA LYS A 232 -5.11 2.79 26.51
C LYS A 232 -3.96 3.13 27.43
N LYS A 233 -3.92 4.39 27.85
CA LYS A 233 -3.06 4.87 28.95
C LYS A 233 -3.95 5.44 30.04
N GLY A 234 -4.16 4.65 31.11
CA GLY A 234 -5.25 4.94 32.06
C GLY A 234 -6.61 4.80 31.37
N ASP A 235 -7.44 5.83 31.45
CA ASP A 235 -8.76 5.89 30.81
C ASP A 235 -8.75 6.43 29.37
N GLU A 236 -7.62 7.00 28.94
CA GLU A 236 -7.48 7.62 27.62
C GLU A 236 -7.09 6.58 26.56
N VAL A 237 -7.77 6.62 25.40
CA VAL A 237 -7.40 5.82 24.22
C VAL A 237 -6.34 6.58 23.43
N ILE A 238 -5.12 6.07 23.43
CA ILE A 238 -3.95 6.70 22.79
C ILE A 238 -3.61 6.09 21.44
N GLY A 239 -4.27 5.00 21.04
CA GLY A 239 -3.96 4.33 19.79
C GLY A 239 -4.89 3.14 19.51
N ALA A 240 -4.54 2.41 18.48
CA ALA A 240 -5.26 1.22 18.03
C ALA A 240 -4.29 0.07 17.71
N GLU A 241 -4.61 -1.11 18.21
CA GLU A 241 -4.00 -2.34 17.70
C GLU A 241 -4.59 -2.66 16.33
N THR A 242 -3.74 -2.80 15.34
CA THR A 242 -4.12 -2.94 13.93
C THR A 242 -3.60 -4.26 13.39
N ARG A 243 -4.46 -4.95 12.65
CA ARG A 243 -4.11 -6.17 11.90
C ARG A 243 -4.24 -5.92 10.42
N VAL A 244 -3.20 -6.26 9.66
CA VAL A 244 -3.20 -6.28 8.20
C VAL A 244 -3.03 -7.71 7.70
N LYS A 245 -3.96 -8.14 6.83
CA LYS A 245 -3.87 -9.42 6.13
C LYS A 245 -3.52 -9.18 4.67
N VAL A 246 -2.51 -9.87 4.18
CA VAL A 246 -2.12 -9.87 2.76
C VAL A 246 -3.02 -10.84 2.00
N ILE A 247 -4.14 -10.36 1.48
CA ILE A 247 -5.17 -11.20 0.83
C ILE A 247 -4.73 -11.65 -0.57
N LYS A 248 -3.96 -10.80 -1.26
CA LYS A 248 -3.40 -11.10 -2.57
C LYS A 248 -1.99 -10.56 -2.65
N ASN A 249 -1.09 -11.36 -3.20
CA ASN A 249 0.30 -10.96 -3.44
C ASN A 249 0.81 -11.68 -4.69
N LYS A 250 1.23 -10.92 -5.71
CA LYS A 250 1.82 -11.45 -6.95
C LYS A 250 3.35 -11.46 -6.93
N VAL A 251 3.98 -10.96 -5.86
CA VAL A 251 5.44 -10.84 -5.75
C VAL A 251 6.03 -11.75 -4.68
N ALA A 252 5.19 -12.31 -3.81
CA ALA A 252 5.56 -13.29 -2.77
C ALA A 252 4.33 -14.12 -2.37
N PRO A 253 4.47 -15.18 -1.54
CA PRO A 253 3.34 -15.96 -1.04
C PRO A 253 2.33 -15.09 -0.26
N PRO A 254 1.03 -15.15 -0.60
CA PRO A 254 -0.02 -14.40 0.08
C PRO A 254 -0.44 -15.03 1.42
N PHE A 255 -1.49 -14.46 2.04
CA PHE A 255 -2.18 -14.92 3.25
C PHE A 255 -1.40 -14.78 4.55
N ARG A 256 -0.26 -14.09 4.52
CA ARG A 256 0.44 -13.67 5.74
C ARG A 256 -0.31 -12.52 6.40
N LYS A 257 -0.09 -12.35 7.69
CA LYS A 257 -0.65 -11.26 8.50
C LYS A 257 0.46 -10.57 9.28
N ALA A 258 0.25 -9.29 9.55
CA ALA A 258 1.02 -8.49 10.49
C ALA A 258 0.06 -7.83 11.49
N GLU A 259 0.52 -7.65 12.71
CA GLU A 259 -0.18 -6.94 13.77
C GLU A 259 0.79 -5.92 14.35
N PHE A 260 0.32 -4.68 14.48
CA PHE A 260 1.14 -3.57 14.98
C PHE A 260 0.25 -2.49 15.62
N ASP A 261 0.90 -1.67 16.43
CA ASP A 261 0.27 -0.56 17.12
C ASP A 261 0.32 0.71 16.25
N VAL A 262 -0.82 1.39 16.11
CA VAL A 262 -0.91 2.73 15.51
C VAL A 262 -1.26 3.71 16.62
N LEU A 263 -0.32 4.59 16.97
CA LEU A 263 -0.49 5.60 18.01
C LEU A 263 -1.04 6.88 17.40
N TYR A 264 -2.00 7.50 18.07
CA TYR A 264 -2.62 8.72 17.58
C TYR A 264 -1.64 9.89 17.64
N GLY A 265 -1.36 10.49 16.47
CA GLY A 265 -0.41 11.57 16.33
C GLY A 265 1.07 11.15 16.18
N GLU A 266 1.38 9.84 16.31
CA GLU A 266 2.74 9.32 16.10
C GLU A 266 2.80 8.33 14.91
N GLY A 267 1.69 7.65 14.61
CA GLY A 267 1.63 6.66 13.53
C GLY A 267 1.98 5.25 13.97
N ILE A 268 2.58 4.48 13.07
CA ILE A 268 2.99 3.09 13.33
C ILE A 268 4.15 3.07 14.32
N SER A 269 3.99 2.33 15.42
CA SER A 269 5.00 2.21 16.47
C SER A 269 6.09 1.20 16.07
N LEU A 270 7.11 1.66 15.36
CA LEU A 270 8.23 0.81 14.92
C LEU A 270 8.98 0.20 16.11
N GLU A 271 9.22 0.98 17.17
CA GLU A 271 9.89 0.50 18.38
C GLU A 271 9.07 -0.59 19.09
N GLY A 272 7.73 -0.42 19.09
CA GLY A 272 6.81 -1.44 19.59
C GLY A 272 6.91 -2.75 18.81
N GLU A 273 6.99 -2.68 17.48
CA GLU A 273 7.17 -3.85 16.62
C GLU A 273 8.55 -4.51 16.80
N ILE A 274 9.62 -3.71 16.97
CA ILE A 274 10.97 -4.24 17.24
C ILE A 274 10.96 -5.08 18.52
N ILE A 275 10.28 -4.60 19.57
CA ILE A 275 10.15 -5.36 20.82
C ILE A 275 9.37 -6.65 20.59
N ASP A 276 8.22 -6.58 19.92
CA ASP A 276 7.38 -7.76 19.66
C ASP A 276 8.11 -8.81 18.82
N GLN A 277 8.78 -8.39 17.74
CA GLN A 277 9.58 -9.28 16.91
C GLN A 277 10.80 -9.82 17.68
N GLY A 278 11.42 -8.98 18.50
CA GLY A 278 12.53 -9.37 19.37
C GLY A 278 12.13 -10.46 20.36
N VAL A 279 10.92 -10.39 20.90
CA VAL A 279 10.37 -11.45 21.78
C VAL A 279 10.08 -12.74 21.00
N ILE A 280 9.50 -12.63 19.80
CA ILE A 280 9.20 -13.79 18.93
C ILE A 280 10.49 -14.52 18.52
N LEU A 281 11.58 -13.76 18.31
CA LEU A 281 12.88 -14.31 17.90
C LEU A 281 13.80 -14.68 19.07
N ASP A 282 13.29 -14.63 20.32
CA ASP A 282 14.08 -14.85 21.54
C ASP A 282 15.31 -13.93 21.68
N ILE A 283 15.30 -12.75 21.06
CA ILE A 283 16.33 -11.72 21.18
C ILE A 283 16.04 -10.84 22.40
N VAL A 284 14.75 -10.55 22.65
CA VAL A 284 14.25 -9.84 23.82
C VAL A 284 13.58 -10.85 24.74
N GLU A 285 14.06 -10.96 25.97
CA GLU A 285 13.47 -11.82 26.97
C GLU A 285 12.27 -11.12 27.61
N LYS A 286 11.13 -11.85 27.72
CA LYS A 286 9.93 -11.38 28.42
C LYS A 286 9.64 -12.27 29.61
N SER A 287 9.74 -11.71 30.82
CA SER A 287 9.39 -12.39 32.06
C SER A 287 8.31 -11.60 32.79
N GLY A 288 7.07 -12.12 32.72
CA GLY A 288 5.88 -11.41 33.22
C GLY A 288 5.69 -10.07 32.49
N SER A 289 5.74 -8.96 33.23
CA SER A 289 5.67 -7.60 32.67
C SER A 289 7.03 -6.99 32.30
N TRP A 290 8.14 -7.69 32.60
CA TRP A 290 9.47 -7.19 32.35
C TRP A 290 10.03 -7.63 30.99
N TYR A 291 10.67 -6.69 30.31
CA TYR A 291 11.43 -6.92 29.09
C TYR A 291 12.91 -6.74 29.36
N SER A 292 13.76 -7.64 28.83
CA SER A 292 15.22 -7.61 29.00
C SER A 292 15.91 -7.88 27.67
N TYR A 293 17.06 -7.23 27.46
CA TYR A 293 17.92 -7.44 26.31
C TYR A 293 19.37 -7.66 26.80
N LYS A 294 19.99 -8.76 26.39
CA LYS A 294 21.33 -9.16 26.84
C LYS A 294 21.49 -9.17 28.38
N GLY A 295 20.46 -9.58 29.11
CA GLY A 295 20.44 -9.62 30.56
C GLY A 295 20.13 -8.28 31.26
N GLU A 296 20.06 -7.17 30.54
CA GLU A 296 19.69 -5.85 31.07
C GLU A 296 18.18 -5.61 30.92
N LYS A 297 17.55 -5.08 31.98
CA LYS A 297 16.13 -4.73 31.97
C LYS A 297 15.92 -3.45 31.16
N ILE A 298 15.13 -3.52 30.06
CA ILE A 298 14.81 -2.38 29.20
C ILE A 298 13.48 -1.71 29.54
N GLY A 299 12.62 -2.36 30.35
CA GLY A 299 11.39 -1.73 30.83
C GLY A 299 10.40 -2.71 31.47
N GLN A 300 9.55 -2.16 32.33
CA GLN A 300 8.37 -2.85 32.82
C GLN A 300 7.16 -2.39 32.01
N GLY A 301 6.53 -3.29 31.25
CA GLY A 301 5.53 -2.99 30.24
C GLY A 301 6.14 -2.59 28.90
N LYS A 302 5.37 -2.80 27.83
CA LYS A 302 5.78 -2.53 26.44
C LYS A 302 6.11 -1.04 26.22
N ASP A 303 5.32 -0.14 26.82
CA ASP A 303 5.53 1.30 26.67
C ASP A 303 6.88 1.77 27.23
N ASN A 304 7.27 1.30 28.43
CA ASN A 304 8.55 1.65 29.01
C ASN A 304 9.73 1.06 28.23
N ALA A 305 9.57 -0.16 27.71
CA ALA A 305 10.58 -0.77 26.85
C ALA A 305 10.72 0.00 25.52
N ARG A 306 9.60 0.46 24.92
CA ARG A 306 9.58 1.32 23.73
C ARG A 306 10.30 2.64 23.97
N ILE A 307 10.01 3.31 25.08
CA ILE A 307 10.66 4.56 25.48
C ILE A 307 12.17 4.34 25.66
N CYS A 308 12.58 3.24 26.29
CA CYS A 308 13.98 2.90 26.43
C CYS A 308 14.69 2.81 25.06
N LEU A 309 14.07 2.15 24.07
CA LEU A 309 14.63 2.06 22.71
C LEU A 309 14.75 3.43 22.04
N LEU A 310 13.76 4.32 22.20
CA LEU A 310 13.80 5.67 21.64
C LEU A 310 14.97 6.49 22.14
N TYR A 311 15.32 6.36 23.43
CA TYR A 311 16.42 7.13 24.05
C TYR A 311 17.79 6.47 23.92
N THR A 312 17.86 5.17 23.65
CA THR A 312 19.13 4.42 23.55
C THR A 312 19.54 4.12 22.12
N SER A 313 18.65 4.28 21.15
CA SER A 313 19.04 4.20 19.74
C SER A 313 19.92 5.38 19.38
N PRO A 314 21.07 5.17 18.71
CA PRO A 314 21.85 6.27 18.17
C PRO A 314 20.95 7.08 17.23
N SER A 315 20.95 8.39 17.42
CA SER A 315 20.23 9.31 16.53
C SER A 315 20.73 9.12 15.10
N PRO A 316 19.84 9.10 14.09
CA PRO A 316 20.28 9.08 12.69
C PRO A 316 21.13 10.30 12.28
N ARG A 317 21.43 11.22 13.24
CA ARG A 317 22.21 12.45 13.04
C ARG A 317 23.61 12.40 13.64
N ASP A 318 24.02 11.27 14.26
CA ASP A 318 25.37 11.08 14.80
C ASP A 318 26.24 10.22 13.87
#